data_ef16845e7c197d82d76f1448a690c51e
#
_entry.id   ef16845e7c197d82d76f1448a690c51e
#
_cell.length_a   1.000
_cell.length_b   1.000
_cell.length_c   1.000
_cell.angle_alpha   90.00
_cell.angle_beta   90.00
_cell.angle_gamma   90.00
#
_symmetry.space_group_name_H-M   'P 1'
#
loop_
_entity.id
_entity.type
_entity.pdbx_description
1 polymer ?
#
loop_
_entity_poly.entity_id
_entity_poly.type
_entity_poly.pdbx_seq_one_letter_code
_entity_poly.pdbx_strand_id
1 'polypeptide(L)'
;MGAITVAGLGKAYKTYPTRFARLKEWLIPFSTPRHRLNWVLQNINFTVTSGESVGIIGLNGAGKSTLLKAIAGTTKPTTGSVQVTGRVAALLELGIGFHPDFTGRQNVYMAGQLLGYTGAEIDGVMSGIEVFAEIGDYIDQPVRVYSSGMQVRLAFAVATSIRPDVLIVDEALSVGDAYFQAKCYQRINHFKQQGMTLILVSHSPNDVVKHCERAIMLKNGRIELDGSSREVTNRYLDELSGKEFVASDAARPDTEDTARPSMLDGNSDEFHTRPGYNTNEHRWGHGGAAILDYVFVAEGQHYPSRIEGNTLTDFHFKVRFDADFDKVVPGLLIKTLEGIFLYGTNSFFSTHGRLNISARAGDIKIFKFSIPLKLNEGNYLLSFGISSGDPLQELIPLDRRYDSAMIHIGRTTQLSGIVDMEASFEVSAIAKAKH
;
A
#
# COMPACT_ATOMS: atom_id res chain seq x y z
N MET A 1 12.00 -9.98 22.40
CA MET A 1 11.60 -10.20 21.00
C MET A 1 10.07 -10.17 20.93
N GLY A 2 9.53 -9.28 20.10
CA GLY A 2 8.09 -9.04 20.04
C GLY A 2 7.37 -10.01 19.11
N ALA A 3 6.33 -10.68 19.59
CA ALA A 3 5.46 -11.51 18.75
C ALA A 3 3.99 -11.21 19.08
N ILE A 4 3.10 -11.43 18.12
CA ILE A 4 1.67 -11.17 18.26
C ILE A 4 0.91 -12.43 17.88
N THR A 5 -0.04 -12.84 18.72
CA THR A 5 -0.97 -13.93 18.42
C THR A 5 -2.40 -13.44 18.62
N VAL A 6 -3.19 -13.52 17.59
CA VAL A 6 -4.62 -13.18 17.59
C VAL A 6 -5.41 -14.45 17.32
N ALA A 7 -6.27 -14.84 18.28
CA ALA A 7 -7.04 -16.07 18.21
C ALA A 7 -8.53 -15.82 18.42
N GLY A 8 -9.34 -16.06 17.37
CA GLY A 8 -10.80 -15.94 17.39
C GLY A 8 -11.30 -14.54 17.77
N LEU A 9 -10.49 -13.50 17.51
CA LEU A 9 -10.79 -12.14 17.95
C LEU A 9 -12.07 -11.64 17.30
N GLY A 10 -13.04 -11.28 18.16
CA GLY A 10 -14.25 -10.58 17.79
C GLY A 10 -14.46 -9.33 18.64
N LYS A 11 -14.91 -8.25 18.02
CA LYS A 11 -15.29 -7.01 18.71
C LYS A 11 -16.65 -6.53 18.28
N ALA A 12 -17.55 -6.42 19.25
CA ALA A 12 -18.88 -5.85 19.07
C ALA A 12 -19.08 -4.64 19.97
N TYR A 13 -19.86 -3.69 19.48
CA TYR A 13 -20.30 -2.52 20.25
C TYR A 13 -21.81 -2.60 20.47
N LYS A 14 -22.26 -2.27 21.70
CA LYS A 14 -23.66 -2.22 22.05
C LYS A 14 -24.29 -0.94 21.47
N THR A 15 -25.30 -1.08 20.62
CA THR A 15 -26.09 0.01 20.09
C THR A 15 -27.48 -0.03 20.69
N TYR A 16 -27.91 1.07 21.32
CA TYR A 16 -29.21 1.19 21.93
C TYR A 16 -30.15 2.01 21.05
N PRO A 17 -31.37 1.55 20.78
CA PRO A 17 -32.33 2.27 19.93
C PRO A 17 -32.78 3.60 20.54
N THR A 18 -32.78 3.72 21.89
CA THR A 18 -33.11 4.95 22.60
C THR A 18 -32.18 5.14 23.82
N ARG A 19 -32.00 6.40 24.27
CA ARG A 19 -31.23 6.73 25.47
C ARG A 19 -31.78 6.03 26.72
N PHE A 20 -33.10 5.88 26.82
CA PHE A 20 -33.77 5.19 27.93
C PHE A 20 -33.61 3.66 27.88
N ALA A 21 -33.36 3.06 26.74
CA ALA A 21 -33.12 1.62 26.64
C ALA A 21 -31.88 1.19 27.44
N ARG A 22 -30.79 2.00 27.38
CA ARG A 22 -29.57 1.77 28.17
C ARG A 22 -29.84 1.88 29.68
N LEU A 23 -30.58 2.90 30.11
CA LEU A 23 -30.93 3.10 31.54
C LEU A 23 -31.81 1.96 32.06
N LYS A 24 -32.80 1.54 31.28
CA LYS A 24 -33.67 0.41 31.64
C LYS A 24 -32.93 -0.92 31.73
N GLU A 25 -32.01 -1.18 30.81
CA GLU A 25 -31.18 -2.39 30.85
C GLU A 25 -30.24 -2.41 32.09
N TRP A 26 -29.78 -1.24 32.52
CA TRP A 26 -28.93 -1.11 33.71
C TRP A 26 -29.71 -1.25 35.02
N LEU A 27 -30.97 -0.70 35.08
CA LEU A 27 -31.81 -0.70 36.30
C LEU A 27 -32.56 -2.01 36.54
N ILE A 28 -32.82 -2.81 35.49
CA ILE A 28 -33.60 -4.06 35.59
C ILE A 28 -32.69 -5.23 35.26
N PRO A 29 -31.96 -5.81 36.24
CA PRO A 29 -31.17 -7.01 36.05
C PRO A 29 -32.11 -8.14 35.63
N PHE A 30 -31.64 -9.03 34.75
CA PHE A 30 -32.38 -10.19 34.19
C PHE A 30 -33.45 -9.84 33.11
N SER A 31 -33.56 -8.60 32.64
CA SER A 31 -34.40 -8.30 31.47
C SER A 31 -33.73 -8.75 30.18
N THR A 32 -34.55 -9.02 29.15
CA THR A 32 -34.01 -9.31 27.82
C THR A 32 -33.12 -8.15 27.31
N PRO A 33 -31.94 -8.45 26.71
CA PRO A 33 -31.03 -7.43 26.20
C PRO A 33 -31.76 -6.46 25.27
N ARG A 34 -31.67 -5.16 25.56
CA ARG A 34 -32.31 -4.09 24.76
C ARG A 34 -31.37 -3.44 23.80
N HIS A 35 -30.13 -3.90 23.72
CA HIS A 35 -29.12 -3.48 22.77
C HIS A 35 -29.02 -4.44 21.60
N ARG A 36 -28.59 -3.91 20.46
CA ARG A 36 -28.09 -4.71 19.33
C ARG A 36 -26.57 -4.73 19.38
N LEU A 37 -25.98 -5.89 19.10
CA LEU A 37 -24.53 -5.99 18.93
C LEU A 37 -24.18 -5.64 17.50
N ASN A 38 -23.39 -4.59 17.34
CA ASN A 38 -22.78 -4.24 16.05
C ASN A 38 -21.37 -4.80 16.01
N TRP A 39 -21.17 -5.88 15.27
CA TRP A 39 -19.90 -6.55 15.11
C TRP A 39 -19.01 -5.77 14.14
N VAL A 40 -17.88 -5.27 14.65
CA VAL A 40 -16.85 -4.60 13.86
C VAL A 40 -15.75 -5.56 13.45
N LEU A 41 -15.43 -6.54 14.32
CA LEU A 41 -14.48 -7.62 14.01
C LEU A 41 -15.13 -8.95 14.34
N GLN A 42 -14.88 -9.98 13.54
CA GLN A 42 -15.45 -11.31 13.67
C GLN A 42 -14.42 -12.38 13.32
N ASN A 43 -14.09 -13.22 14.28
CA ASN A 43 -13.23 -14.40 14.11
C ASN A 43 -11.90 -14.12 13.41
N ILE A 44 -11.21 -13.08 13.83
CA ILE A 44 -9.88 -12.72 13.31
C ILE A 44 -8.83 -13.67 13.92
N ASN A 45 -8.06 -14.32 13.05
CA ASN A 45 -7.00 -15.27 13.45
C ASN A 45 -5.75 -15.01 12.62
N PHE A 46 -4.64 -14.66 13.25
CA PHE A 46 -3.32 -14.58 12.65
C PHE A 46 -2.22 -14.52 13.72
N THR A 47 -1.00 -14.78 13.29
CA THR A 47 0.20 -14.65 14.12
C THR A 47 1.22 -13.77 13.39
N VAL A 48 1.96 -12.98 14.15
CA VAL A 48 3.12 -12.22 13.66
C VAL A 48 4.33 -12.68 14.46
N THR A 49 5.31 -13.17 13.76
CA THR A 49 6.55 -13.66 14.37
C THR A 49 7.49 -12.51 14.72
N SER A 50 8.45 -12.77 15.60
CA SER A 50 9.42 -11.75 15.98
C SER A 50 10.27 -11.28 14.79
N GLY A 51 10.36 -9.97 14.60
CA GLY A 51 11.08 -9.34 13.49
C GLY A 51 10.31 -9.28 12.18
N GLU A 52 9.11 -9.83 12.12
CA GLU A 52 8.26 -9.79 10.93
C GLU A 52 7.63 -8.40 10.75
N SER A 53 7.47 -7.98 9.49
CA SER A 53 6.76 -6.76 9.13
C SER A 53 5.49 -7.10 8.37
N VAL A 54 4.34 -6.79 8.97
CA VAL A 54 3.02 -7.12 8.43
C VAL A 54 2.22 -5.85 8.14
N GLY A 55 1.75 -5.70 6.90
CA GLY A 55 0.83 -4.66 6.49
C GLY A 55 -0.62 -5.05 6.78
N ILE A 56 -1.45 -4.11 7.23
CA ILE A 56 -2.91 -4.30 7.32
C ILE A 56 -3.58 -3.29 6.40
N ILE A 57 -4.35 -3.80 5.44
CA ILE A 57 -5.00 -3.00 4.41
C ILE A 57 -6.50 -3.32 4.35
N GLY A 58 -7.31 -2.43 3.82
CA GLY A 58 -8.76 -2.62 3.67
C GLY A 58 -9.49 -1.30 3.57
N LEU A 59 -10.72 -1.32 3.07
CA LEU A 59 -11.57 -0.14 2.91
C LEU A 59 -11.87 0.56 4.24
N ASN A 60 -12.37 1.80 4.15
CA ASN A 60 -12.85 2.51 5.32
C ASN A 60 -14.00 1.73 5.99
N GLY A 61 -13.95 1.61 7.32
CA GLY A 61 -14.93 0.81 8.06
C GLY A 61 -14.65 -0.71 8.10
N ALA A 62 -13.60 -1.23 7.46
CA ALA A 62 -13.23 -2.65 7.51
C ALA A 62 -12.84 -3.18 8.90
N GLY A 63 -12.56 -2.27 9.87
CA GLY A 63 -12.21 -2.63 11.25
C GLY A 63 -10.73 -2.47 11.60
N LYS A 64 -9.89 -1.91 10.70
CA LYS A 64 -8.44 -1.75 10.88
C LYS A 64 -8.06 -1.10 12.22
N SER A 65 -8.56 0.10 12.50
CA SER A 65 -8.24 0.82 13.74
C SER A 65 -8.77 0.11 14.99
N THR A 66 -9.88 -0.64 14.89
CA THR A 66 -10.39 -1.46 15.99
C THR A 66 -9.48 -2.64 16.26
N LEU A 67 -8.95 -3.29 15.22
CA LEU A 67 -7.97 -4.36 15.33
C LEU A 67 -6.68 -3.86 15.98
N LEU A 68 -6.15 -2.72 15.52
CA LEU A 68 -4.95 -2.13 16.10
C LEU A 68 -5.14 -1.76 17.59
N LYS A 69 -6.29 -1.19 17.96
CA LYS A 69 -6.64 -0.89 19.36
C LYS A 69 -6.71 -2.14 20.21
N ALA A 70 -7.16 -3.27 19.65
CA ALA A 70 -7.15 -4.55 20.35
C ALA A 70 -5.73 -5.11 20.53
N ILE A 71 -4.86 -4.99 19.51
CA ILE A 71 -3.44 -5.42 19.58
C ILE A 71 -2.67 -4.52 20.56
N ALA A 72 -2.88 -3.21 20.53
CA ALA A 72 -2.26 -2.25 21.45
C ALA A 72 -2.79 -2.37 22.91
N GLY A 73 -3.81 -3.22 23.16
CA GLY A 73 -4.38 -3.42 24.49
C GLY A 73 -5.32 -2.29 24.97
N THR A 74 -5.57 -1.25 24.17
CA THR A 74 -6.45 -0.12 24.51
C THR A 74 -7.93 -0.49 24.41
N THR A 75 -8.27 -1.58 23.71
CA THR A 75 -9.63 -2.09 23.59
C THR A 75 -9.68 -3.59 23.87
N LYS A 76 -10.51 -4.00 24.84
CA LYS A 76 -10.69 -5.44 25.15
C LYS A 76 -11.53 -6.14 24.06
N PRO A 77 -11.16 -7.33 23.62
CA PRO A 77 -11.99 -8.19 22.77
C PRO A 77 -13.36 -8.48 23.40
N THR A 78 -14.38 -8.69 22.54
CA THR A 78 -15.67 -9.23 22.96
C THR A 78 -15.62 -10.77 23.01
N THR A 79 -14.91 -11.37 22.04
CA THR A 79 -14.61 -12.81 21.98
C THR A 79 -13.16 -13.02 21.57
N GLY A 80 -12.62 -14.19 21.86
CA GLY A 80 -11.24 -14.53 21.52
C GLY A 80 -10.20 -13.82 22.40
N SER A 81 -8.97 -13.83 21.93
CA SER A 81 -7.83 -13.26 22.68
C SER A 81 -6.79 -12.65 21.77
N VAL A 82 -6.04 -11.68 22.32
CA VAL A 82 -4.84 -11.11 21.73
C VAL A 82 -3.72 -11.23 22.75
N GLN A 83 -2.61 -11.81 22.32
CA GLN A 83 -1.40 -11.93 23.12
C GLN A 83 -0.26 -11.23 22.40
N VAL A 84 0.41 -10.31 23.08
CA VAL A 84 1.60 -9.61 22.57
C VAL A 84 2.73 -9.80 23.57
N THR A 85 3.88 -10.23 23.07
CA THR A 85 5.10 -10.36 23.86
C THR A 85 6.03 -9.19 23.59
N GLY A 86 6.70 -8.69 24.62
CA GLY A 86 7.61 -7.56 24.53
C GLY A 86 6.94 -6.19 24.71
N ARG A 87 7.76 -5.13 24.61
CA ARG A 87 7.29 -3.73 24.72
C ARG A 87 6.62 -3.29 23.42
N VAL A 88 5.41 -2.75 23.54
CA VAL A 88 4.61 -2.25 22.39
C VAL A 88 4.65 -0.74 22.38
N ALA A 89 5.02 -0.16 21.24
CA ALA A 89 4.77 1.26 20.95
C ALA A 89 3.70 1.35 19.84
N ALA A 90 2.63 2.09 20.09
CA ALA A 90 1.55 2.26 19.14
C ALA A 90 1.42 3.73 18.75
N LEU A 91 1.57 4.01 17.46
CA LEU A 91 1.45 5.35 16.88
C LEU A 91 0.02 5.62 16.37
N LEU A 92 -0.97 5.03 17.02
CA LEU A 92 -2.39 5.07 16.59
C LEU A 92 -3.00 6.46 16.74
N GLU A 93 -2.56 7.20 17.71
CA GLU A 93 -3.12 8.50 18.09
C GLU A 93 -1.96 9.34 18.65
N LEU A 94 -1.04 9.77 17.77
CA LEU A 94 0.15 10.55 18.12
C LEU A 94 -0.25 11.82 18.87
N GLY A 95 0.29 11.99 20.08
CA GLY A 95 0.01 13.17 20.95
C GLY A 95 -1.19 12.98 21.88
N ILE A 96 -1.92 11.85 21.83
CA ILE A 96 -2.91 11.52 22.88
C ILE A 96 -2.16 11.30 24.21
N GLY A 97 -2.66 12.00 25.23
CA GLY A 97 -2.05 11.99 26.55
C GLY A 97 -1.16 13.23 26.78
N PHE A 98 -0.87 14.05 25.77
CA PHE A 98 -0.19 15.31 26.02
C PHE A 98 -1.12 16.28 26.74
N HIS A 99 -0.66 16.81 27.89
CA HIS A 99 -1.39 17.83 28.61
C HIS A 99 -1.09 19.20 28.00
N PRO A 100 -2.10 19.97 27.57
CA PRO A 100 -1.90 21.22 26.85
C PRO A 100 -1.15 22.29 27.65
N ASP A 101 -1.31 22.30 28.97
CA ASP A 101 -0.67 23.28 29.83
C ASP A 101 0.75 22.89 30.31
N PHE A 102 1.17 21.65 30.06
CA PHE A 102 2.51 21.16 30.35
C PHE A 102 3.46 21.53 29.21
N THR A 103 4.73 21.75 29.54
CA THR A 103 5.78 21.95 28.54
C THR A 103 6.00 20.68 27.72
N GLY A 104 6.64 20.79 26.56
CA GLY A 104 7.04 19.63 25.78
C GLY A 104 7.85 18.65 26.61
N ARG A 105 8.83 19.14 27.36
CA ARG A 105 9.69 18.34 28.26
C ARG A 105 8.86 17.58 29.31
N GLN A 106 7.91 18.22 29.96
CA GLN A 106 7.01 17.57 30.91
C GLN A 106 6.15 16.51 30.25
N ASN A 107 5.67 16.77 29.05
CA ASN A 107 4.92 15.81 28.27
C ASN A 107 5.77 14.61 27.82
N VAL A 108 7.06 14.80 27.54
CA VAL A 108 7.99 13.69 27.28
C VAL A 108 8.08 12.75 28.47
N TYR A 109 8.24 13.28 29.69
CA TYR A 109 8.24 12.46 30.90
C TYR A 109 6.92 11.72 31.09
N MET A 110 5.80 12.41 30.97
CA MET A 110 4.48 11.80 31.13
C MET A 110 4.23 10.68 30.12
N ALA A 111 4.50 10.95 28.83
CA ALA A 111 4.31 9.95 27.77
C ALA A 111 5.31 8.78 27.91
N GLY A 112 6.56 9.05 28.27
CA GLY A 112 7.57 8.03 28.51
C GLY A 112 7.17 7.09 29.66
N GLN A 113 6.65 7.65 30.76
CA GLN A 113 6.13 6.84 31.87
C GLN A 113 4.92 5.99 31.49
N LEU A 114 4.01 6.51 30.64
CA LEU A 114 2.88 5.74 30.11
C LEU A 114 3.35 4.58 29.21
N LEU A 115 4.48 4.75 28.52
CA LEU A 115 5.14 3.69 27.76
C LEU A 115 5.93 2.72 28.64
N GLY A 116 5.95 2.93 29.96
CA GLY A 116 6.62 2.08 30.94
C GLY A 116 8.11 2.37 31.13
N TYR A 117 8.60 3.54 30.70
CA TYR A 117 9.98 3.97 30.93
C TYR A 117 10.16 4.55 32.34
N THR A 118 11.31 4.29 32.93
CA THR A 118 11.73 4.95 34.19
C THR A 118 12.21 6.36 33.93
N GLY A 119 12.21 7.21 34.95
CA GLY A 119 12.74 8.58 34.85
C GLY A 119 14.19 8.61 34.33
N ALA A 120 15.04 7.69 34.80
CA ALA A 120 16.43 7.61 34.37
C ALA A 120 16.58 7.20 32.87
N GLU A 121 15.72 6.30 32.38
CA GLU A 121 15.68 5.96 30.96
C GLU A 121 15.27 7.17 30.11
N ILE A 122 14.28 7.95 30.57
CA ILE A 122 13.81 9.15 29.89
C ILE A 122 14.92 10.23 29.88
N ASP A 123 15.60 10.44 31.00
CA ASP A 123 16.74 11.39 31.08
C ASP A 123 17.83 11.01 30.08
N GLY A 124 18.14 9.72 29.97
CA GLY A 124 19.16 9.23 29.04
C GLY A 124 18.84 9.44 27.56
N VAL A 125 17.57 9.55 27.20
CA VAL A 125 17.13 9.72 25.79
C VAL A 125 16.61 11.13 25.48
N MET A 126 16.49 12.02 26.46
CA MET A 126 15.89 13.35 26.31
C MET A 126 16.55 14.17 25.21
N SER A 127 17.88 14.24 25.19
CA SER A 127 18.61 14.98 24.15
C SER A 127 18.38 14.40 22.75
N GLY A 128 18.26 13.07 22.64
CA GLY A 128 17.93 12.41 21.39
C GLY A 128 16.50 12.73 20.91
N ILE A 129 15.55 12.86 21.84
CA ILE A 129 14.17 13.27 21.55
C ILE A 129 14.14 14.70 21.00
N GLU A 130 14.85 15.64 21.66
CA GLU A 130 14.93 17.04 21.25
C GLU A 130 15.52 17.19 19.84
N VAL A 131 16.65 16.53 19.60
CA VAL A 131 17.34 16.53 18.29
C VAL A 131 16.45 15.91 17.20
N PHE A 132 15.69 14.86 17.53
CA PHE A 132 14.83 14.23 16.53
C PHE A 132 13.58 15.04 16.23
N ALA A 133 12.94 15.61 17.25
CA ALA A 133 11.69 16.37 17.10
C ALA A 133 11.91 17.70 16.35
N GLU A 134 13.09 18.29 16.42
CA GLU A 134 13.45 19.55 15.75
C GLU A 134 12.47 20.70 16.03
N ILE A 135 12.04 20.82 17.29
CA ILE A 135 11.11 21.87 17.72
C ILE A 135 11.82 23.03 18.45
N GLY A 136 13.15 22.91 18.64
CA GLY A 136 13.97 23.94 19.26
C GLY A 136 13.49 24.35 20.67
N ASP A 137 13.54 25.63 20.98
CA ASP A 137 13.19 26.18 22.31
C ASP A 137 11.71 25.97 22.71
N TYR A 138 10.87 25.52 21.76
CA TYR A 138 9.49 25.19 22.10
C TYR A 138 9.39 23.99 23.05
N ILE A 139 10.45 23.17 23.19
CA ILE A 139 10.44 22.04 24.15
C ILE A 139 10.10 22.48 25.58
N ASP A 140 10.47 23.69 25.96
CA ASP A 140 10.21 24.25 27.27
C ASP A 140 8.98 25.17 27.31
N GLN A 141 8.20 25.25 26.22
CA GLN A 141 6.93 25.96 26.14
C GLN A 141 5.74 24.99 26.31
N PRO A 142 4.58 25.47 26.80
CA PRO A 142 3.36 24.65 26.89
C PRO A 142 2.90 24.13 25.53
N VAL A 143 2.48 22.86 25.48
CA VAL A 143 2.06 22.20 24.22
C VAL A 143 0.87 22.88 23.54
N ARG A 144 0.03 23.62 24.26
CA ARG A 144 -1.07 24.40 23.67
C ARG A 144 -0.62 25.46 22.65
N VAL A 145 0.64 25.88 22.67
CA VAL A 145 1.18 26.83 21.67
C VAL A 145 1.84 26.13 20.47
N TYR A 146 1.90 24.80 20.47
CA TYR A 146 2.49 24.03 19.40
C TYR A 146 1.56 23.97 18.18
N SER A 147 2.15 23.96 16.98
CA SER A 147 1.43 23.53 15.80
C SER A 147 1.12 22.02 15.88
N SER A 148 0.13 21.56 15.12
CA SER A 148 -0.17 20.10 15.02
C SER A 148 1.06 19.30 14.57
N GLY A 149 1.86 19.85 13.65
CA GLY A 149 3.11 19.23 13.21
C GLY A 149 4.12 19.08 14.33
N MET A 150 4.32 20.12 15.17
CA MET A 150 5.23 20.04 16.31
C MET A 150 4.78 19.00 17.35
N GLN A 151 3.48 18.89 17.60
CA GLN A 151 2.94 17.89 18.52
C GLN A 151 3.21 16.46 18.00
N VAL A 152 2.97 16.21 16.70
CA VAL A 152 3.24 14.92 16.06
C VAL A 152 4.74 14.59 16.06
N ARG A 153 5.60 15.57 15.77
CA ARG A 153 7.06 15.41 15.80
C ARG A 153 7.55 14.99 17.18
N LEU A 154 7.10 15.68 18.23
CA LEU A 154 7.45 15.34 19.60
C LEU A 154 6.90 13.97 20.01
N ALA A 155 5.64 13.68 19.72
CA ALA A 155 5.01 12.41 20.07
C ALA A 155 5.70 11.22 19.40
N PHE A 156 6.05 11.33 18.11
CA PHE A 156 6.82 10.31 17.40
C PHE A 156 8.22 10.15 17.99
N ALA A 157 8.90 11.25 18.29
CA ALA A 157 10.23 11.24 18.90
C ALA A 157 10.24 10.48 20.24
N VAL A 158 9.22 10.70 21.08
CA VAL A 158 9.05 9.99 22.36
C VAL A 158 8.76 8.52 22.15
N ALA A 159 7.78 8.18 21.32
CA ALA A 159 7.36 6.81 21.08
C ALA A 159 8.47 5.93 20.44
N THR A 160 9.44 6.57 19.77
CA THR A 160 10.58 5.92 19.11
C THR A 160 11.94 6.28 19.73
N SER A 161 11.95 6.85 20.95
CA SER A 161 13.18 7.18 21.64
C SER A 161 13.98 5.96 22.08
N ILE A 162 13.27 4.93 22.50
CA ILE A 162 13.81 3.61 22.84
C ILE A 162 13.17 2.61 21.88
N ARG A 163 13.98 1.70 21.32
CA ARG A 163 13.50 0.67 20.40
C ARG A 163 12.45 -0.22 21.07
N PRO A 164 11.20 -0.25 20.58
CA PRO A 164 10.21 -1.19 21.06
C PRO A 164 10.46 -2.61 20.48
N ASP A 165 9.87 -3.63 21.09
CA ASP A 165 9.85 -4.98 20.51
C ASP A 165 8.82 -5.09 19.39
N VAL A 166 7.69 -4.37 19.53
CA VAL A 166 6.60 -4.28 18.55
C VAL A 166 6.27 -2.81 18.33
N LEU A 167 6.29 -2.37 17.08
CA LEU A 167 5.83 -1.04 16.66
C LEU A 167 4.55 -1.17 15.84
N ILE A 168 3.51 -0.47 16.26
CA ILE A 168 2.25 -0.37 15.53
C ILE A 168 2.16 1.03 14.93
N VAL A 169 2.09 1.10 13.62
CA VAL A 169 2.00 2.34 12.83
C VAL A 169 0.66 2.38 12.14
N ASP A 170 -0.13 3.42 12.42
CA ASP A 170 -1.35 3.74 11.68
C ASP A 170 -1.05 4.88 10.69
N GLU A 171 -1.98 5.20 9.82
CA GLU A 171 -1.94 6.29 8.83
C GLU A 171 -1.34 7.62 9.34
N ALA A 172 -1.14 7.73 10.65
CA ALA A 172 -0.58 8.89 11.33
C ALA A 172 0.84 9.31 10.86
N LEU A 173 1.57 8.47 10.12
CA LEU A 173 2.84 8.89 9.50
C LEU A 173 2.65 9.79 8.28
N SER A 174 1.41 9.94 7.77
CA SER A 174 1.07 10.90 6.72
C SER A 174 0.99 12.35 7.23
N VAL A 175 1.20 12.58 8.54
CA VAL A 175 1.19 13.91 9.17
C VAL A 175 2.62 14.43 9.31
N GLY A 176 2.84 15.69 8.92
CA GLY A 176 4.14 16.34 8.88
C GLY A 176 4.59 16.63 7.45
N ASP A 177 5.76 17.23 7.32
CA ASP A 177 6.37 17.45 6.01
C ASP A 177 7.09 16.19 5.49
N ALA A 178 7.36 16.14 4.19
CA ALA A 178 8.02 15.02 3.54
C ALA A 178 9.41 14.70 4.12
N TYR A 179 10.13 15.71 4.61
CA TYR A 179 11.44 15.54 5.25
C TYR A 179 11.30 14.74 6.56
N PHE A 180 10.36 15.14 7.43
CA PHE A 180 10.14 14.46 8.69
C PHE A 180 9.60 13.03 8.49
N GLN A 181 8.71 12.83 7.51
CA GLN A 181 8.25 11.49 7.12
C GLN A 181 9.43 10.59 6.73
N ALA A 182 10.33 11.06 5.87
CA ALA A 182 11.52 10.29 5.49
C ALA A 182 12.39 9.92 6.71
N LYS A 183 12.57 10.86 7.65
CA LYS A 183 13.29 10.64 8.91
C LYS A 183 12.61 9.60 9.81
N CYS A 184 11.28 9.59 9.88
CA CYS A 184 10.50 8.57 10.58
C CYS A 184 10.72 7.19 9.97
N TYR A 185 10.59 7.05 8.65
CA TYR A 185 10.82 5.76 7.96
C TYR A 185 12.27 5.27 8.09
N GLN A 186 13.27 6.16 8.06
CA GLN A 186 14.65 5.77 8.31
C GLN A 186 14.82 5.16 9.71
N ARG A 187 14.22 5.76 10.74
CA ARG A 187 14.25 5.23 12.11
C ARG A 187 13.54 3.88 12.22
N ILE A 188 12.37 3.75 11.59
CA ILE A 188 11.62 2.48 11.55
C ILE A 188 12.46 1.39 10.87
N ASN A 189 13.07 1.67 9.73
CA ASN A 189 13.92 0.72 9.01
C ASN A 189 15.14 0.31 9.84
N HIS A 190 15.76 1.25 10.56
CA HIS A 190 16.85 0.94 11.48
C HIS A 190 16.41 -0.04 12.58
N PHE A 191 15.24 0.17 13.18
CA PHE A 191 14.70 -0.74 14.18
C PHE A 191 14.32 -2.12 13.61
N LYS A 192 13.79 -2.16 12.38
CA LYS A 192 13.54 -3.42 11.66
C LYS A 192 14.82 -4.24 11.50
N GLN A 193 15.92 -3.62 11.08
CA GLN A 193 17.23 -4.28 10.96
C GLN A 193 17.73 -4.84 12.29
N GLN A 194 17.27 -4.28 13.41
CA GLN A 194 17.56 -4.76 14.77
C GLN A 194 16.54 -5.80 15.26
N GLY A 195 15.67 -6.33 14.41
CA GLY A 195 14.70 -7.37 14.73
C GLY A 195 13.42 -6.89 15.42
N MET A 196 13.03 -5.61 15.26
CA MET A 196 11.74 -5.09 15.70
C MET A 196 10.62 -5.63 14.83
N THR A 197 9.52 -6.05 15.45
CA THR A 197 8.28 -6.45 14.76
C THR A 197 7.47 -5.21 14.39
N LEU A 198 7.00 -5.13 13.13
CA LEU A 198 6.23 -4.00 12.63
C LEU A 198 4.81 -4.42 12.22
N ILE A 199 3.81 -3.70 12.70
CA ILE A 199 2.46 -3.66 12.11
C ILE A 199 2.27 -2.29 11.46
N LEU A 200 2.06 -2.28 10.15
CA LEU A 200 1.84 -1.06 9.37
C LEU A 200 0.42 -1.04 8.80
N VAL A 201 -0.38 -0.04 9.17
CA VAL A 201 -1.65 0.22 8.50
C VAL A 201 -1.48 1.42 7.59
N SER A 202 -1.77 1.24 6.31
CA SER A 202 -1.70 2.31 5.33
C SER A 202 -2.81 2.15 4.28
N HIS A 203 -3.32 3.27 3.79
CA HIS A 203 -4.16 3.31 2.59
C HIS A 203 -3.34 3.29 1.30
N SER A 204 -2.03 3.49 1.40
CA SER A 204 -1.11 3.43 0.26
C SER A 204 -0.61 2.00 0.05
N PRO A 205 -1.02 1.32 -1.03
CA PRO A 205 -0.47 0.02 -1.41
C PRO A 205 1.06 0.04 -1.52
N ASN A 206 1.63 1.14 -2.00
CA ASN A 206 3.07 1.31 -2.15
C ASN A 206 3.82 1.27 -0.82
N ASP A 207 3.27 1.87 0.25
CA ASP A 207 3.91 1.83 1.56
C ASP A 207 3.91 0.42 2.14
N VAL A 208 2.80 -0.31 1.94
CA VAL A 208 2.69 -1.70 2.39
C VAL A 208 3.70 -2.59 1.66
N VAL A 209 3.79 -2.49 0.33
CA VAL A 209 4.76 -3.27 -0.47
C VAL A 209 6.21 -2.90 -0.11
N LYS A 210 6.50 -1.61 0.10
CA LYS A 210 7.85 -1.12 0.40
C LYS A 210 8.35 -1.50 1.79
N HIS A 211 7.45 -1.56 2.78
CA HIS A 211 7.84 -1.71 4.18
C HIS A 211 7.46 -3.05 4.81
N CYS A 212 6.61 -3.86 4.15
CA CYS A 212 6.12 -5.13 4.67
C CYS A 212 6.32 -6.26 3.65
N GLU A 213 6.71 -7.43 4.12
CA GLU A 213 6.88 -8.65 3.31
C GLU A 213 5.54 -9.39 3.16
N ARG A 214 4.71 -9.33 4.20
CA ARG A 214 3.39 -9.92 4.28
C ARG A 214 2.35 -8.85 4.54
N ALA A 215 1.13 -9.07 4.08
CA ALA A 215 0.01 -8.21 4.39
C ALA A 215 -1.27 -9.01 4.67
N ILE A 216 -2.20 -8.37 5.38
CA ILE A 216 -3.52 -8.90 5.73
C ILE A 216 -4.56 -7.91 5.22
N MET A 217 -5.47 -8.38 4.37
CA MET A 217 -6.61 -7.61 3.89
C MET A 217 -7.82 -7.84 4.79
N LEU A 218 -8.34 -6.76 5.34
CA LEU A 218 -9.58 -6.78 6.12
C LEU A 218 -10.76 -6.32 5.27
N LYS A 219 -11.84 -7.11 5.32
CA LYS A 219 -13.13 -6.79 4.70
C LYS A 219 -14.28 -7.14 5.63
N ASN A 220 -15.20 -6.20 5.84
CA ASN A 220 -16.38 -6.41 6.69
C ASN A 220 -16.08 -7.04 8.06
N GLY A 221 -14.97 -6.64 8.67
CA GLY A 221 -14.54 -7.14 9.98
C GLY A 221 -13.95 -8.55 10.00
N ARG A 222 -13.57 -9.09 8.84
CA ARG A 222 -12.93 -10.42 8.70
C ARG A 222 -11.64 -10.32 7.88
N ILE A 223 -10.77 -11.30 8.01
CA ILE A 223 -9.63 -11.45 7.10
C ILE A 223 -10.18 -12.03 5.80
N GLU A 224 -10.00 -11.28 4.72
CA GLU A 224 -10.32 -11.71 3.35
C GLU A 224 -9.13 -12.45 2.72
N LEU A 225 -7.93 -11.91 2.91
CA LEU A 225 -6.69 -12.47 2.39
C LEU A 225 -5.55 -12.22 3.36
N ASP A 226 -4.66 -13.19 3.49
CA ASP A 226 -3.42 -13.13 4.25
C ASP A 226 -2.32 -13.77 3.39
N GLY A 227 -1.34 -13.00 2.94
CA GLY A 227 -0.34 -13.45 1.99
C GLY A 227 0.79 -12.46 1.78
N SER A 228 1.51 -12.57 0.67
CA SER A 228 2.57 -11.62 0.34
C SER A 228 2.00 -10.21 0.18
N SER A 229 2.78 -9.18 0.56
CA SER A 229 2.32 -7.79 0.47
C SER A 229 1.87 -7.41 -0.94
N ARG A 230 2.54 -7.94 -1.98
CA ARG A 230 2.19 -7.73 -3.39
C ARG A 230 0.82 -8.34 -3.74
N GLU A 231 0.60 -9.60 -3.39
CA GLU A 231 -0.66 -10.30 -3.66
C GLU A 231 -1.85 -9.59 -3.00
N VAL A 232 -1.70 -9.27 -1.71
CA VAL A 232 -2.74 -8.61 -0.93
C VAL A 232 -3.01 -7.19 -1.43
N THR A 233 -1.98 -6.43 -1.82
CA THR A 233 -2.17 -5.08 -2.37
C THR A 233 -2.80 -5.09 -3.76
N ASN A 234 -2.45 -6.05 -4.62
CA ASN A 234 -3.13 -6.24 -5.90
C ASN A 234 -4.62 -6.51 -5.67
N ARG A 235 -4.95 -7.43 -4.76
CA ARG A 235 -6.35 -7.73 -4.39
C ARG A 235 -7.10 -6.52 -3.83
N TYR A 236 -6.44 -5.72 -3.00
CA TYR A 236 -7.02 -4.48 -2.47
C TYR A 236 -7.33 -3.45 -3.56
N LEU A 237 -6.43 -3.29 -4.54
CA LEU A 237 -6.65 -2.42 -5.70
C LEU A 237 -7.83 -2.89 -6.56
N ASP A 238 -8.00 -4.20 -6.65
CA ASP A 238 -9.15 -4.81 -7.33
C ASP A 238 -10.46 -4.40 -6.65
N GLU A 239 -10.49 -4.47 -5.32
CA GLU A 239 -11.68 -4.08 -4.55
C GLU A 239 -11.97 -2.58 -4.64
N LEU A 240 -10.94 -1.73 -4.62
CA LEU A 240 -11.10 -0.29 -4.84
C LEU A 240 -11.75 0.05 -6.18
N SER A 241 -11.56 -0.84 -7.16
CA SER A 241 -12.14 -0.70 -8.51
C SER A 241 -13.57 -1.27 -8.64
N GLY A 242 -14.24 -1.61 -7.53
CA GLY A 242 -15.68 -1.96 -7.48
C GLY A 242 -16.03 -3.40 -7.83
N LYS A 243 -15.28 -4.44 -7.37
CA LYS A 243 -15.40 -5.82 -7.86
C LYS A 243 -15.96 -6.82 -6.86
N GLU A 244 -16.86 -7.67 -7.36
CA GLU A 244 -17.11 -9.01 -6.84
C GLU A 244 -16.31 -10.05 -7.63
N PHE A 245 -15.69 -10.98 -6.91
CA PHE A 245 -14.77 -11.98 -7.45
C PHE A 245 -15.51 -13.19 -8.00
N VAL A 246 -15.21 -13.54 -9.25
CA VAL A 246 -15.43 -14.89 -9.77
C VAL A 246 -14.07 -15.51 -10.03
N ALA A 247 -13.68 -16.47 -9.18
CA ALA A 247 -12.46 -17.24 -9.37
C ALA A 247 -12.58 -18.04 -10.68
N SER A 248 -11.76 -17.72 -11.65
CA SER A 248 -11.59 -18.53 -12.85
C SER A 248 -10.46 -19.52 -12.58
N ASP A 249 -10.82 -20.77 -12.31
CA ASP A 249 -9.91 -21.91 -12.38
C ASP A 249 -9.48 -22.12 -13.85
N ALA A 250 -8.43 -21.40 -14.26
CA ALA A 250 -7.77 -21.70 -15.52
C ALA A 250 -6.64 -22.70 -15.25
N ALA A 251 -6.88 -23.94 -15.65
CA ALA A 251 -5.92 -25.04 -15.64
C ALA A 251 -4.60 -24.63 -16.32
N ARG A 252 -3.48 -24.94 -15.68
CA ARG A 252 -2.13 -24.82 -16.23
C ARG A 252 -1.93 -25.91 -17.30
N PRO A 253 -1.44 -25.61 -18.49
CA PRO A 253 -0.79 -26.59 -19.34
C PRO A 253 0.74 -26.48 -19.15
N ASP A 254 1.36 -27.59 -18.73
CA ASP A 254 2.78 -27.84 -18.90
C ASP A 254 3.02 -28.15 -20.37
N THR A 255 3.84 -27.36 -21.06
CA THR A 255 4.64 -27.86 -22.21
C THR A 255 5.68 -26.80 -22.61
N GLU A 256 6.95 -27.20 -22.62
CA GLU A 256 8.03 -26.54 -23.33
C GLU A 256 7.85 -26.74 -24.85
N ASP A 257 7.82 -25.64 -25.59
CA ASP A 257 8.20 -25.68 -27.00
C ASP A 257 8.72 -24.30 -27.46
N THR A 258 9.94 -24.32 -28.02
CA THR A 258 10.66 -23.15 -28.54
C THR A 258 10.24 -22.88 -29.99
N ALA A 259 9.16 -22.12 -30.19
CA ALA A 259 8.74 -21.62 -31.50
C ALA A 259 9.00 -20.13 -31.68
N ARG A 260 9.40 -19.70 -32.88
CA ARG A 260 9.61 -18.29 -33.25
C ARG A 260 8.30 -17.51 -33.05
N PRO A 261 8.33 -16.28 -32.45
CA PRO A 261 7.13 -15.50 -32.20
C PRO A 261 6.44 -15.10 -33.50
N SER A 262 5.27 -15.66 -33.79
CA SER A 262 4.34 -15.14 -34.78
C SER A 262 3.76 -13.81 -34.24
N MET A 263 3.65 -12.79 -35.10
CA MET A 263 3.15 -11.48 -34.70
C MET A 263 1.64 -11.54 -34.45
N LEU A 264 1.21 -11.70 -33.19
CA LEU A 264 -0.18 -11.53 -32.70
C LEU A 264 -1.30 -12.13 -33.58
N ASP A 265 -1.02 -13.16 -34.40
CA ASP A 265 -1.92 -13.69 -35.43
C ASP A 265 -2.91 -14.75 -34.92
N GLY A 266 -2.62 -15.44 -33.81
CA GLY A 266 -3.48 -16.47 -33.22
C GLY A 266 -4.73 -15.93 -32.53
N ASN A 267 -5.78 -16.76 -32.37
CA ASN A 267 -7.00 -16.45 -31.61
C ASN A 267 -7.03 -17.07 -30.20
N SER A 268 -5.95 -17.79 -29.84
CA SER A 268 -5.74 -18.41 -28.53
C SER A 268 -5.01 -17.47 -27.56
N ASP A 269 -5.05 -17.80 -26.27
CA ASP A 269 -4.25 -17.14 -25.25
C ASP A 269 -2.80 -17.66 -25.36
N GLU A 270 -1.93 -16.85 -25.95
CA GLU A 270 -0.52 -17.18 -26.16
C GLU A 270 0.41 -16.41 -25.22
N PHE A 271 -0.13 -15.70 -24.26
CA PHE A 271 0.61 -14.82 -23.36
C PHE A 271 1.78 -15.55 -22.67
N HIS A 272 1.54 -16.78 -22.22
CA HIS A 272 2.53 -17.61 -21.54
C HIS A 272 3.70 -18.08 -22.41
N THR A 273 3.56 -18.00 -23.75
CA THR A 273 4.60 -18.41 -24.69
C THR A 273 5.58 -17.30 -25.03
N ARG A 274 5.27 -16.06 -24.62
CA ARG A 274 6.01 -14.88 -25.05
C ARG A 274 7.25 -14.60 -24.17
N PRO A 275 8.36 -14.10 -24.79
CA PRO A 275 9.53 -13.71 -24.03
C PRO A 275 9.19 -12.64 -22.96
N GLY A 276 9.74 -12.82 -21.76
CA GLY A 276 9.49 -11.94 -20.64
C GLY A 276 8.19 -12.24 -19.86
N TYR A 277 7.43 -13.28 -20.24
CA TYR A 277 6.25 -13.70 -19.48
C TYR A 277 6.62 -14.02 -18.03
N ASN A 278 5.82 -13.53 -17.09
CA ASN A 278 5.97 -13.80 -15.68
C ASN A 278 4.93 -14.82 -15.22
N THR A 279 5.40 -16.01 -14.85
CA THR A 279 4.54 -17.11 -14.37
C THR A 279 3.78 -16.80 -13.08
N ASN A 280 4.19 -15.76 -12.35
CA ASN A 280 3.52 -15.28 -11.15
C ASN A 280 2.54 -14.13 -11.44
N GLU A 281 2.04 -14.03 -12.68
CA GLU A 281 1.01 -13.04 -13.01
C GLU A 281 -0.25 -13.24 -12.17
N HIS A 282 -0.92 -12.13 -11.86
CA HIS A 282 -2.25 -12.17 -11.27
C HIS A 282 -3.29 -11.72 -12.29
N ARG A 283 -4.09 -12.67 -12.78
CA ARG A 283 -5.16 -12.41 -13.76
C ARG A 283 -6.53 -12.41 -13.12
N TRP A 284 -7.34 -11.42 -13.47
CA TRP A 284 -8.71 -11.29 -12.98
C TRP A 284 -9.52 -10.32 -13.85
N GLY A 285 -10.85 -10.37 -13.77
CA GLY A 285 -11.79 -9.48 -14.47
C GLY A 285 -13.21 -9.99 -14.36
N HIS A 286 -14.18 -9.17 -14.78
CA HIS A 286 -15.59 -9.56 -14.80
C HIS A 286 -15.94 -10.40 -16.04
N GLY A 287 -15.00 -10.59 -16.97
CA GLY A 287 -15.25 -11.27 -18.23
C GLY A 287 -15.87 -10.36 -19.29
N GLY A 288 -16.29 -10.99 -20.40
CA GLY A 288 -16.78 -10.28 -21.59
C GLY A 288 -15.68 -9.80 -22.53
N ALA A 289 -14.43 -9.82 -22.11
CA ALA A 289 -13.25 -9.64 -22.95
C ALA A 289 -12.07 -10.42 -22.36
N ALA A 290 -11.12 -10.82 -23.22
CA ALA A 290 -9.93 -11.55 -22.82
C ALA A 290 -8.68 -10.98 -23.50
N ILE A 291 -7.65 -10.66 -22.71
CA ILE A 291 -6.32 -10.28 -23.22
C ILE A 291 -5.60 -11.58 -23.59
N LEU A 292 -5.30 -11.76 -24.88
CA LEU A 292 -4.80 -13.02 -25.42
C LEU A 292 -3.30 -13.04 -25.64
N ASP A 293 -2.69 -11.86 -25.91
CA ASP A 293 -1.30 -11.82 -26.34
C ASP A 293 -0.71 -10.40 -26.18
N TYR A 294 0.61 -10.28 -26.18
CA TYR A 294 1.32 -9.01 -26.15
C TYR A 294 2.61 -9.05 -26.97
N VAL A 295 3.08 -7.89 -27.38
CA VAL A 295 4.42 -7.69 -27.90
C VAL A 295 4.91 -6.29 -27.50
N PHE A 296 6.18 -6.17 -27.14
CA PHE A 296 6.83 -4.89 -27.00
C PHE A 296 7.97 -4.76 -28.02
N VAL A 297 8.07 -3.57 -28.60
CA VAL A 297 9.00 -3.26 -29.68
C VAL A 297 9.81 -2.02 -29.31
N ALA A 298 11.13 -2.13 -29.33
CA ALA A 298 12.03 -1.01 -29.16
C ALA A 298 13.07 -1.04 -30.29
N GLU A 299 13.31 0.12 -30.90
CA GLU A 299 14.26 0.26 -32.02
C GLU A 299 14.04 -0.75 -33.16
N GLY A 300 12.76 -1.10 -33.43
CA GLY A 300 12.38 -2.08 -34.44
C GLY A 300 12.60 -3.55 -34.06
N GLN A 301 13.11 -3.84 -32.86
CA GLN A 301 13.28 -5.19 -32.37
C GLN A 301 12.08 -5.63 -31.53
N HIS A 302 11.57 -6.84 -31.77
CA HIS A 302 10.53 -7.48 -30.99
C HIS A 302 11.16 -8.18 -29.77
N TYR A 303 10.60 -7.98 -28.58
CA TYR A 303 11.03 -8.55 -27.32
C TYR A 303 12.56 -8.40 -27.08
N PRO A 304 13.13 -7.20 -27.21
CA PRO A 304 14.55 -7.03 -26.95
C PRO A 304 14.89 -7.48 -25.53
N SER A 305 15.96 -8.23 -25.39
CA SER A 305 16.45 -8.71 -24.07
C SER A 305 16.87 -7.56 -23.15
N ARG A 306 17.23 -6.41 -23.74
CA ARG A 306 17.57 -5.15 -23.07
C ARG A 306 17.03 -4.00 -23.89
N ILE A 307 16.35 -3.06 -23.23
CA ILE A 307 15.87 -1.80 -23.79
C ILE A 307 16.77 -0.69 -23.26
N GLU A 308 17.36 0.11 -24.12
CA GLU A 308 18.18 1.25 -23.67
C GLU A 308 17.29 2.33 -23.06
N GLY A 309 17.70 2.92 -21.94
CA GLY A 309 16.95 3.98 -21.27
C GLY A 309 16.67 5.16 -22.20
N ASN A 310 15.53 5.80 -22.05
CA ASN A 310 14.95 6.86 -22.90
C ASN A 310 14.47 6.38 -24.28
N THR A 311 14.57 5.10 -24.61
CA THR A 311 14.07 4.60 -25.90
C THR A 311 12.55 4.62 -25.92
N LEU A 312 12.00 5.12 -27.04
CA LEU A 312 10.56 5.01 -27.32
C LEU A 312 10.22 3.54 -27.57
N THR A 313 9.40 2.99 -26.70
CA THR A 313 8.99 1.59 -26.75
C THR A 313 7.51 1.48 -27.01
N ASP A 314 7.15 0.65 -27.98
CA ASP A 314 5.77 0.35 -28.35
C ASP A 314 5.31 -0.92 -27.64
N PHE A 315 4.26 -0.81 -26.84
CA PHE A 315 3.62 -1.92 -26.17
C PHE A 315 2.30 -2.24 -26.84
N HIS A 316 2.19 -3.42 -27.41
CA HIS A 316 0.97 -3.90 -28.07
C HIS A 316 0.38 -5.03 -27.23
N PHE A 317 -0.95 -5.08 -27.12
CA PHE A 317 -1.64 -6.24 -26.59
C PHE A 317 -2.97 -6.48 -27.35
N LYS A 318 -3.28 -7.76 -27.51
CA LYS A 318 -4.43 -8.23 -28.27
C LYS A 318 -5.55 -8.61 -27.31
N VAL A 319 -6.77 -8.16 -27.63
CA VAL A 319 -7.98 -8.41 -26.84
C VAL A 319 -9.07 -8.95 -27.74
N ARG A 320 -9.66 -10.07 -27.33
CA ARG A 320 -10.90 -10.59 -27.87
C ARG A 320 -12.06 -10.12 -27.00
N PHE A 321 -13.16 -9.74 -27.65
CA PHE A 321 -14.39 -9.33 -26.98
C PHE A 321 -15.46 -10.42 -27.17
N ASP A 322 -16.03 -10.89 -26.07
CA ASP A 322 -17.05 -11.93 -26.04
C ASP A 322 -18.47 -11.33 -25.84
N ALA A 323 -18.56 -10.00 -25.68
CA ALA A 323 -19.79 -9.23 -25.55
C ALA A 323 -19.68 -7.84 -26.22
N ASP A 324 -20.81 -7.16 -26.36
CA ASP A 324 -20.88 -5.81 -26.91
C ASP A 324 -20.57 -4.75 -25.86
N PHE A 325 -19.73 -3.79 -26.21
CA PHE A 325 -19.37 -2.64 -25.37
C PHE A 325 -19.36 -1.35 -26.18
N ASP A 326 -20.12 -0.35 -25.74
CA ASP A 326 -20.16 0.96 -26.37
C ASP A 326 -18.91 1.79 -26.08
N LYS A 327 -18.24 1.51 -24.96
CA LYS A 327 -16.99 2.17 -24.57
C LYS A 327 -16.06 1.19 -23.85
N VAL A 328 -14.87 1.00 -24.42
CA VAL A 328 -13.80 0.21 -23.82
C VAL A 328 -12.54 1.05 -23.60
N VAL A 329 -11.83 0.77 -22.51
CA VAL A 329 -10.67 1.54 -22.06
C VAL A 329 -9.51 0.58 -21.81
N PRO A 330 -8.61 0.40 -22.81
CA PRO A 330 -7.37 -0.31 -22.61
C PRO A 330 -6.41 0.49 -21.73
N GLY A 331 -5.59 -0.19 -20.94
CA GLY A 331 -4.63 0.41 -20.03
C GLY A 331 -3.35 -0.42 -19.87
N LEU A 332 -2.29 0.26 -19.45
CA LEU A 332 -0.96 -0.31 -19.20
C LEU A 332 -0.41 0.27 -17.91
N LEU A 333 0.32 -0.56 -17.14
CA LEU A 333 0.95 -0.20 -15.89
C LEU A 333 2.37 -0.76 -15.84
N ILE A 334 3.32 0.05 -15.35
CA ILE A 334 4.72 -0.32 -15.14
C ILE A 334 5.04 -0.24 -13.64
N LYS A 335 5.67 -1.29 -13.11
CA LYS A 335 6.06 -1.39 -11.70
C LYS A 335 7.53 -1.82 -11.56
N THR A 336 8.12 -1.56 -10.39
CA THR A 336 9.37 -2.25 -10.00
C THR A 336 9.11 -3.72 -9.69
N LEU A 337 10.18 -4.52 -9.54
CA LEU A 337 10.04 -5.93 -9.13
C LEU A 337 9.41 -6.08 -7.74
N GLU A 338 9.60 -5.10 -6.87
CA GLU A 338 9.00 -5.05 -5.53
C GLU A 338 7.50 -4.73 -5.59
N GLY A 339 6.97 -4.32 -6.76
CA GLY A 339 5.57 -3.98 -6.96
C GLY A 339 5.22 -2.50 -6.78
N ILE A 340 6.24 -1.61 -6.69
CA ILE A 340 6.00 -0.16 -6.61
C ILE A 340 5.52 0.36 -7.97
N PHE A 341 4.41 1.08 -7.97
CA PHE A 341 3.84 1.69 -9.17
C PHE A 341 4.69 2.87 -9.63
N LEU A 342 5.20 2.79 -10.86
CA LEU A 342 6.01 3.85 -11.46
C LEU A 342 5.23 4.69 -12.46
N TYR A 343 4.47 4.02 -13.32
CA TYR A 343 3.69 4.68 -14.36
C TYR A 343 2.45 3.85 -14.70
N GLY A 344 1.32 4.52 -14.83
CA GLY A 344 0.07 3.91 -15.28
C GLY A 344 -0.67 4.85 -16.23
N THR A 345 -1.18 4.30 -17.34
CA THR A 345 -1.96 5.06 -18.31
C THR A 345 -3.08 4.21 -18.90
N ASN A 346 -4.01 4.86 -19.55
CA ASN A 346 -5.06 4.23 -20.35
C ASN A 346 -5.38 5.08 -21.59
N SER A 347 -6.22 4.54 -22.46
CA SER A 347 -6.59 5.25 -23.70
C SER A 347 -7.21 6.63 -23.45
N PHE A 348 -7.97 6.81 -22.36
CA PHE A 348 -8.58 8.10 -22.04
C PHE A 348 -7.53 9.15 -21.67
N PHE A 349 -6.60 8.83 -20.78
CA PHE A 349 -5.53 9.75 -20.39
C PHE A 349 -4.58 10.03 -21.55
N SER A 350 -4.18 8.98 -22.30
CA SER A 350 -3.25 9.11 -23.44
C SER A 350 -3.81 9.92 -24.60
N THR A 351 -5.15 9.98 -24.77
CA THR A 351 -5.81 10.74 -25.84
C THR A 351 -6.53 11.99 -25.34
N HIS A 352 -6.39 12.34 -24.06
CA HIS A 352 -7.12 13.46 -23.42
C HIS A 352 -8.64 13.36 -23.64
N GLY A 353 -9.18 12.14 -23.57
CA GLY A 353 -10.60 11.86 -23.74
C GLY A 353 -11.15 11.97 -25.17
N ARG A 354 -10.27 12.17 -26.16
CA ARG A 354 -10.69 12.38 -27.56
C ARG A 354 -11.11 11.11 -28.30
N LEU A 355 -10.68 9.94 -27.81
CA LEU A 355 -10.94 8.66 -28.46
C LEU A 355 -11.98 7.85 -27.70
N ASN A 356 -13.11 7.55 -28.36
CA ASN A 356 -14.08 6.58 -27.87
C ASN A 356 -13.92 5.27 -28.67
N ILE A 357 -13.69 4.17 -27.97
CA ILE A 357 -13.46 2.86 -28.57
C ILE A 357 -14.65 1.98 -28.20
N SER A 358 -15.39 1.48 -29.18
CA SER A 358 -16.43 0.45 -28.99
C SER A 358 -15.94 -0.91 -29.44
N ALA A 359 -16.58 -1.98 -28.97
CA ALA A 359 -16.30 -3.35 -29.38
C ALA A 359 -17.61 -4.15 -29.46
N ARG A 360 -17.66 -5.11 -30.40
CA ARG A 360 -18.77 -6.06 -30.56
C ARG A 360 -18.30 -7.48 -30.21
N ALA A 361 -19.24 -8.30 -29.83
CA ALA A 361 -18.97 -9.73 -29.58
C ALA A 361 -18.32 -10.38 -30.82
N GLY A 362 -17.18 -11.03 -30.62
CA GLY A 362 -16.36 -11.61 -31.69
C GLY A 362 -15.25 -10.69 -32.22
N ASP A 363 -15.25 -9.40 -31.87
CA ASP A 363 -14.16 -8.48 -32.28
C ASP A 363 -12.83 -8.90 -31.63
N ILE A 364 -11.76 -8.82 -32.41
CA ILE A 364 -10.38 -8.89 -31.90
C ILE A 364 -9.71 -7.56 -32.23
N LYS A 365 -9.22 -6.89 -31.20
CA LYS A 365 -8.55 -5.58 -31.34
C LYS A 365 -7.14 -5.61 -30.76
N ILE A 366 -6.22 -4.94 -31.41
CA ILE A 366 -4.85 -4.72 -30.92
C ILE A 366 -4.75 -3.27 -30.45
N PHE A 367 -4.34 -3.08 -29.22
CA PHE A 367 -4.09 -1.78 -28.62
C PHE A 367 -2.59 -1.53 -28.52
N LYS A 368 -2.18 -0.28 -28.79
CA LYS A 368 -0.79 0.14 -28.77
C LYS A 368 -0.62 1.35 -27.83
N PHE A 369 0.37 1.27 -26.95
CA PHE A 369 0.91 2.41 -26.19
C PHE A 369 2.36 2.63 -26.57
N SER A 370 2.73 3.86 -26.94
CA SER A 370 4.11 4.26 -27.23
C SER A 370 4.62 5.11 -26.07
N ILE A 371 5.64 4.62 -25.36
CA ILE A 371 6.13 5.23 -24.11
C ILE A 371 7.64 5.38 -24.18
N PRO A 372 8.22 6.60 -24.00
CA PRO A 372 9.63 6.76 -23.77
C PRO A 372 9.99 6.23 -22.38
N LEU A 373 10.82 5.19 -22.31
CA LEU A 373 11.16 4.53 -21.05
C LEU A 373 12.27 5.30 -20.32
N LYS A 374 11.92 6.39 -19.65
CA LYS A 374 12.84 7.23 -18.87
C LYS A 374 13.16 6.61 -17.49
N LEU A 375 13.37 5.30 -17.46
CA LEU A 375 13.64 4.53 -16.25
C LEU A 375 15.16 4.27 -16.11
N ASN A 376 15.58 4.05 -14.87
CA ASN A 376 16.95 3.65 -14.57
C ASN A 376 17.21 2.20 -15.00
N GLU A 377 18.47 1.77 -14.97
CA GLU A 377 18.82 0.37 -15.20
C GLU A 377 18.12 -0.54 -14.19
N GLY A 378 17.50 -1.63 -14.67
CA GLY A 378 16.78 -2.57 -13.84
C GLY A 378 15.73 -3.38 -14.58
N ASN A 379 15.10 -4.27 -13.83
CA ASN A 379 13.95 -5.07 -14.30
C ASN A 379 12.65 -4.45 -13.82
N TYR A 380 11.65 -4.42 -14.71
CA TYR A 380 10.36 -3.81 -14.47
C TYR A 380 9.23 -4.74 -14.90
N LEU A 381 8.14 -4.73 -14.15
CA LEU A 381 6.95 -5.51 -14.42
C LEU A 381 5.95 -4.69 -15.21
N LEU A 382 5.37 -5.32 -16.23
CA LEU A 382 4.28 -4.80 -17.04
C LEU A 382 2.96 -5.45 -16.65
N SER A 383 1.90 -4.65 -16.62
CA SER A 383 0.54 -5.12 -16.45
C SER A 383 -0.34 -4.54 -17.54
N PHE A 384 -1.24 -5.35 -18.09
CA PHE A 384 -2.18 -4.96 -19.12
C PHE A 384 -3.60 -5.05 -18.60
N GLY A 385 -4.47 -4.18 -19.12
CA GLY A 385 -5.86 -4.18 -18.70
C GLY A 385 -6.81 -3.70 -19.76
N ILE A 386 -8.03 -4.22 -19.74
CA ILE A 386 -9.16 -3.74 -20.51
C ILE A 386 -10.35 -3.54 -19.57
N SER A 387 -11.02 -2.40 -19.69
CA SER A 387 -12.23 -2.08 -18.93
C SER A 387 -13.32 -1.61 -19.88
N SER A 388 -14.57 -1.61 -19.42
CA SER A 388 -15.69 -0.91 -20.03
C SER A 388 -16.19 0.21 -19.11
N GLY A 389 -16.93 1.16 -19.67
CA GLY A 389 -17.56 2.25 -18.90
C GLY A 389 -16.93 3.63 -19.12
N ASP A 390 -17.33 4.59 -18.29
CA ASP A 390 -16.84 5.97 -18.38
C ASP A 390 -15.67 6.19 -17.39
N PRO A 391 -14.48 6.55 -17.89
CA PRO A 391 -13.32 6.86 -17.06
C PRO A 391 -13.53 7.97 -16.03
N LEU A 392 -14.51 8.86 -16.25
CA LEU A 392 -14.85 9.96 -15.34
C LEU A 392 -15.89 9.57 -14.26
N GLN A 393 -16.54 8.42 -14.41
CA GLN A 393 -17.56 7.94 -13.48
C GLN A 393 -17.14 6.61 -12.88
N GLU A 394 -17.21 5.55 -13.66
CA GLU A 394 -16.90 4.19 -13.22
C GLU A 394 -16.34 3.36 -14.37
N LEU A 395 -15.27 2.61 -14.11
CA LEU A 395 -14.69 1.64 -15.03
C LEU A 395 -14.91 0.24 -14.49
N ILE A 396 -15.58 -0.59 -15.30
CA ILE A 396 -15.76 -2.02 -15.02
C ILE A 396 -14.61 -2.76 -15.71
N PRO A 397 -13.70 -3.38 -14.97
CA PRO A 397 -12.61 -4.15 -15.52
C PRO A 397 -13.13 -5.44 -16.16
N LEU A 398 -12.83 -5.65 -17.43
CA LEU A 398 -13.21 -6.84 -18.16
C LEU A 398 -12.16 -7.95 -18.02
N ASP A 399 -10.88 -7.60 -18.23
CA ASP A 399 -9.73 -8.49 -18.01
C ASP A 399 -8.51 -7.67 -17.58
N ARG A 400 -7.79 -8.14 -16.58
CA ARG A 400 -6.58 -7.57 -16.05
C ARG A 400 -5.52 -8.65 -15.93
N ARG A 401 -4.32 -8.39 -16.45
CA ARG A 401 -3.14 -9.25 -16.29
C ARG A 401 -2.07 -8.43 -15.57
N TYR A 402 -2.06 -8.52 -14.25
CA TYR A 402 -1.09 -7.81 -13.41
C TYR A 402 0.23 -8.55 -13.36
N ASP A 403 1.33 -7.77 -13.44
CA ASP A 403 2.69 -8.25 -13.35
C ASP A 403 2.97 -9.37 -14.38
N SER A 404 2.32 -9.31 -15.53
CA SER A 404 2.24 -10.41 -16.50
C SER A 404 3.46 -10.52 -17.41
N ALA A 405 4.22 -9.46 -17.59
CA ALA A 405 5.45 -9.48 -18.39
C ALA A 405 6.56 -8.69 -17.69
N MET A 406 7.82 -9.01 -18.01
CA MET A 406 8.99 -8.35 -17.49
C MET A 406 9.82 -7.76 -18.63
N ILE A 407 10.30 -6.52 -18.45
CA ILE A 407 11.25 -5.86 -19.32
C ILE A 407 12.54 -5.55 -18.57
N HIS A 408 13.66 -5.57 -19.25
CA HIS A 408 14.95 -5.15 -18.72
C HIS A 408 15.39 -3.85 -19.38
N ILE A 409 15.56 -2.81 -18.56
CA ILE A 409 16.11 -1.52 -18.98
C ILE A 409 17.59 -1.49 -18.69
N GLY A 410 18.40 -1.13 -19.70
CA GLY A 410 19.82 -0.86 -19.55
C GLY A 410 20.12 0.63 -19.71
N ARG A 411 21.22 1.09 -19.11
CA ARG A 411 21.76 2.45 -19.31
C ARG A 411 23.25 2.44 -19.44
N THR A 412 23.76 3.36 -20.25
CA THR A 412 25.19 3.65 -20.37
C THR A 412 25.67 4.66 -19.33
N THR A 413 24.77 5.49 -18.81
CA THR A 413 25.08 6.52 -17.79
C THR A 413 24.38 6.20 -16.48
N GLN A 414 25.11 6.32 -15.37
CA GLN A 414 24.52 6.14 -14.04
C GLN A 414 23.52 7.25 -13.73
N LEU A 415 22.34 6.87 -13.27
CA LEU A 415 21.29 7.75 -12.77
C LEU A 415 21.07 7.48 -11.29
N SER A 416 21.01 8.53 -10.49
CA SER A 416 20.59 8.43 -9.09
C SER A 416 19.07 8.57 -9.00
N GLY A 417 18.36 7.45 -8.78
CA GLY A 417 16.89 7.40 -8.73
C GLY A 417 16.30 6.40 -9.71
N ILE A 418 14.98 6.36 -9.80
CA ILE A 418 14.26 5.39 -10.65
C ILE A 418 13.91 5.98 -12.02
N VAL A 419 13.65 7.29 -12.08
CA VAL A 419 13.17 7.99 -13.28
C VAL A 419 14.14 9.10 -13.66
N ASP A 420 14.46 9.21 -14.96
CA ASP A 420 15.24 10.28 -15.53
C ASP A 420 14.33 11.46 -15.88
N MET A 421 14.52 12.57 -15.19
CA MET A 421 13.79 13.81 -15.43
C MET A 421 14.44 14.73 -16.49
N GLU A 422 15.54 14.25 -17.14
CA GLU A 422 16.28 14.98 -18.18
C GLU A 422 16.71 16.37 -17.73
N ALA A 423 17.31 16.47 -16.53
CA ALA A 423 17.74 17.75 -15.98
C ALA A 423 18.83 18.38 -16.83
N SER A 424 18.70 19.67 -17.15
CA SER A 424 19.76 20.50 -17.71
C SER A 424 20.50 21.22 -16.58
N PHE A 425 21.81 21.37 -16.72
CA PHE A 425 22.64 22.07 -15.73
C PHE A 425 23.46 23.16 -16.44
N GLU A 426 23.37 24.38 -15.92
CA GLU A 426 24.17 25.52 -16.38
C GLU A 426 24.87 26.18 -15.22
N VAL A 427 26.12 26.59 -15.43
CA VAL A 427 26.93 27.35 -14.46
C VAL A 427 27.23 28.74 -14.99
N SER A 428 26.88 29.77 -14.24
CA SER A 428 27.24 31.15 -14.53
C SER A 428 28.30 31.62 -13.54
N ALA A 429 29.44 32.11 -14.03
CA ALA A 429 30.47 32.69 -13.20
C ALA A 429 30.08 34.14 -12.80
N ILE A 430 29.97 34.40 -11.52
CA ILE A 430 29.83 35.77 -11.00
C ILE A 430 31.25 36.37 -10.95
N ALA A 431 31.47 37.47 -11.69
CA ALA A 431 32.75 38.18 -11.63
C ALA A 431 33.09 38.55 -10.18
N LYS A 432 34.31 38.21 -9.74
CA LYS A 432 34.81 38.66 -8.41
C LYS A 432 34.73 40.18 -8.34
N ALA A 433 34.03 40.71 -7.34
CA ALA A 433 34.12 42.11 -7.03
C ALA A 433 35.59 42.45 -6.80
N LYS A 434 36.13 43.42 -7.56
CA LYS A 434 37.48 43.96 -7.32
C LYS A 434 37.40 44.70 -5.99
N HIS A 435 38.13 44.22 -5.01
CA HIS A 435 38.44 44.95 -3.78
C HIS A 435 39.38 46.11 -4.06
#